data_50ef047cd94c644f91250949aa2b6df1
#
_entry.id   50ef047cd94c644f91250949aa2b6df1
#
_cell.length_a   1.000
_cell.length_b   1.000
_cell.length_c   1.000
_cell.angle_alpha   90.00
_cell.angle_beta   90.00
_cell.angle_gamma   90.00
#
_symmetry.space_group_name_H-M   'P 1'
#
loop_
_entity.id
_entity.type
_entity.pdbx_description
1 polymer ?
#
loop_
_entity_poly.entity_id
_entity_poly.type
_entity_poly.pdbx_seq_one_letter_code
_entity_poly.pdbx_strand_id
1 'polypeptide(L)'
;MPDQKDRILHFKSPLGDKRCAISALSGYERLNALYSFDITLLTELDPIAPQELLGEDVTVTITVADVERKLHGVVCEFDEVDPVGDNVFEYRAVVVPRLWLLGLNSHNRLFEGKDAVEIVKQVVKDSCGLAIETSNLKSYRRREICCQFGETDLEFVLRLLAEEGIAFYFKHTKSDCKLVLSGGMSGFENCDPVTYPYNERDSSAWKHRVSRFKRAGRLCSGKLVSTDYSEYAPASPLKVEAKSKASKKLRPGELAFHGGHDFELKGDRNLPNGDCKEQAKRWQHGLEADGAQYTGDSGAPSFTAGHKYELEDIPVSSGGEKQFLLTEVTHSATEGYDQESYYGNSFRCVACSDSMTFTPAPPRERPRVWGPQTAKVVEVKNPEISGAHAEVKVQFPWDEEHNSCWSRVAQLYAGNEWGGFFVPDIDQEVLVEYINGDPDRPVVVGAVYNEKNKIPPYTKWQSGIRTRSGDYNELRFDDNPGSEEVYFEAGKDHNFLVKNDEAGEIVRDQTLKVGADQKVDVGSNIEYESGQKINVKAGTEIVMEAGMSITLKVG
;
A
#
# COMPACT_ATOMS: atom_id res chain seq x y z
N MET A 1 15.24 7.48 -49.56
CA MET A 1 15.13 8.32 -48.35
C MET A 1 16.31 9.28 -48.30
N PRO A 2 16.11 10.58 -47.93
CA PRO A 2 17.23 11.50 -47.68
C PRO A 2 18.14 10.94 -46.58
N ASP A 3 19.44 11.17 -46.70
CA ASP A 3 20.42 10.79 -45.67
C ASP A 3 20.04 11.43 -44.34
N GLN A 4 20.00 10.67 -43.24
CA GLN A 4 19.57 11.17 -41.92
C GLN A 4 20.52 12.24 -41.34
N LYS A 5 21.67 12.51 -41.94
CA LYS A 5 22.73 13.37 -41.40
C LYS A 5 22.33 14.83 -41.19
N ASP A 6 21.42 15.35 -41.99
CA ASP A 6 21.01 16.76 -41.94
C ASP A 6 19.62 16.95 -41.26
N ARG A 7 19.07 15.89 -40.66
CA ARG A 7 17.73 15.90 -40.01
C ARG A 7 17.83 16.30 -38.56
N ILE A 8 16.77 16.96 -38.06
CA ILE A 8 16.66 17.28 -36.65
C ILE A 8 16.14 16.09 -35.82
N LEU A 9 15.46 15.13 -36.45
CA LEU A 9 14.91 13.95 -35.82
C LEU A 9 15.59 12.67 -36.35
N HIS A 10 16.10 11.86 -35.40
CA HIS A 10 16.68 10.55 -35.72
C HIS A 10 15.98 9.46 -34.91
N PHE A 11 15.76 8.32 -35.58
CA PHE A 11 15.12 7.16 -34.94
C PHE A 11 16.07 5.96 -34.98
N LYS A 12 16.35 5.40 -33.83
CA LYS A 12 17.14 4.18 -33.67
C LYS A 12 16.27 3.09 -33.09
N SER A 13 16.20 1.96 -33.77
CA SER A 13 15.42 0.79 -33.39
C SER A 13 16.16 -0.50 -33.78
N PRO A 14 15.68 -1.68 -33.39
CA PRO A 14 16.20 -2.97 -33.86
C PRO A 14 16.12 -3.17 -35.38
N LEU A 15 15.28 -2.43 -36.09
CA LEU A 15 15.16 -2.48 -37.55
C LEU A 15 16.40 -1.93 -38.27
N GLY A 16 17.28 -1.21 -37.54
CA GLY A 16 18.46 -0.51 -38.11
C GLY A 16 18.13 0.89 -38.65
N ASP A 17 19.17 1.70 -38.79
CA ASP A 17 19.07 3.16 -39.03
C ASP A 17 18.49 3.56 -40.40
N LYS A 18 18.35 2.62 -41.34
CA LYS A 18 17.92 2.90 -42.73
C LYS A 18 16.53 2.37 -43.05
N ARG A 19 15.89 1.63 -42.13
CA ARG A 19 14.61 0.98 -42.39
C ARG A 19 13.45 1.96 -42.42
N CYS A 20 13.43 2.91 -41.49
CA CYS A 20 12.43 3.97 -41.44
C CYS A 20 13.05 5.28 -40.94
N ALA A 21 12.35 6.38 -41.20
CA ALA A 21 12.71 7.70 -40.73
C ALA A 21 11.53 8.34 -40.00
N ILE A 22 11.84 9.11 -38.98
CA ILE A 22 10.82 9.87 -38.25
C ILE A 22 10.48 11.16 -39.00
N SER A 23 9.19 11.45 -39.21
CA SER A 23 8.70 12.66 -39.85
C SER A 23 8.09 13.67 -38.87
N ALA A 24 7.51 13.18 -37.79
CA ALA A 24 6.94 14.03 -36.75
C ALA A 24 7.11 13.38 -35.37
N LEU A 25 7.16 14.23 -34.35
CA LEU A 25 7.14 13.86 -32.94
C LEU A 25 6.25 14.82 -32.20
N SER A 26 5.33 14.30 -31.40
CA SER A 26 4.62 15.03 -30.37
C SER A 26 4.62 14.23 -29.08
N GLY A 27 4.63 14.88 -27.93
CA GLY A 27 4.60 14.12 -26.68
C GLY A 27 4.85 14.99 -25.47
N TYR A 28 4.80 14.38 -24.30
CA TYR A 28 4.97 15.08 -23.05
C TYR A 28 5.81 14.30 -22.05
N GLU A 29 6.48 15.05 -21.22
CA GLU A 29 7.15 14.59 -20.00
C GLU A 29 6.54 15.31 -18.81
N ARG A 30 6.31 14.60 -17.72
CA ARG A 30 5.80 15.17 -16.47
C ARG A 30 6.52 14.62 -15.26
N LEU A 31 6.70 15.48 -14.30
CA LEU A 31 7.12 15.10 -12.97
C LEU A 31 6.01 14.27 -12.31
N ASN A 32 6.35 13.16 -11.68
CA ASN A 32 5.43 12.19 -11.05
C ASN A 32 4.42 11.52 -12.01
N ALA A 33 4.76 11.41 -13.29
CA ALA A 33 3.97 10.69 -14.28
C ALA A 33 4.87 10.03 -15.34
N LEU A 34 4.30 9.11 -16.09
CA LEU A 34 4.97 8.53 -17.24
C LEU A 34 4.99 9.55 -18.38
N TYR A 35 6.07 9.54 -19.18
CA TYR A 35 6.07 10.27 -20.45
C TYR A 35 5.41 9.43 -21.54
N SER A 36 4.97 10.11 -22.59
CA SER A 36 4.48 9.48 -23.82
C SER A 36 4.88 10.33 -25.00
N PHE A 37 5.48 9.70 -26.02
CA PHE A 37 5.84 10.32 -27.28
C PHE A 37 5.14 9.59 -28.42
N ASP A 38 4.34 10.32 -29.17
CA ASP A 38 3.70 9.89 -30.41
C ASP A 38 4.61 10.28 -31.56
N ILE A 39 5.09 9.31 -32.32
CA ILE A 39 6.02 9.51 -33.43
C ILE A 39 5.40 9.00 -34.73
N THR A 40 5.60 9.75 -35.80
CA THR A 40 5.26 9.35 -37.17
C THR A 40 6.51 8.85 -37.89
N LEU A 41 6.45 7.62 -38.37
CA LEU A 41 7.53 6.96 -39.09
C LEU A 41 7.16 6.77 -40.56
N LEU A 42 8.11 6.98 -41.44
CA LEU A 42 7.98 6.75 -42.88
C LEU A 42 8.98 5.69 -43.35
N THR A 43 8.57 4.79 -44.22
CA THR A 43 9.45 3.86 -44.93
C THR A 43 9.10 3.78 -46.43
N GLU A 44 10.11 3.70 -47.28
CA GLU A 44 10.00 3.42 -48.71
C GLU A 44 10.37 1.95 -49.04
N LEU A 45 10.68 1.18 -48.01
CA LEU A 45 11.00 -0.24 -48.08
C LEU A 45 9.76 -1.10 -47.84
N ASP A 46 9.95 -2.42 -47.66
CA ASP A 46 8.86 -3.31 -47.32
C ASP A 46 8.10 -2.89 -46.06
N PRO A 47 6.82 -3.16 -45.98
CA PRO A 47 6.02 -2.88 -44.78
C PRO A 47 6.66 -3.40 -43.49
N ILE A 48 6.46 -2.67 -42.39
CA ILE A 48 6.94 -3.04 -41.06
C ILE A 48 5.81 -3.76 -40.34
N ALA A 49 6.04 -5.00 -39.94
CA ALA A 49 5.08 -5.74 -39.15
C ALA A 49 5.10 -5.27 -37.68
N PRO A 50 3.92 -5.16 -37.01
CA PRO A 50 3.87 -4.65 -35.63
C PRO A 50 4.81 -5.40 -34.65
N GLN A 51 4.96 -6.70 -34.79
CA GLN A 51 5.82 -7.53 -33.94
C GLN A 51 7.32 -7.23 -34.10
N GLU A 52 7.74 -6.44 -35.10
CA GLU A 52 9.11 -6.02 -35.28
C GLU A 52 9.50 -4.82 -34.39
N LEU A 53 8.49 -4.08 -33.86
CA LEU A 53 8.70 -2.89 -33.03
C LEU A 53 7.95 -2.91 -31.69
N LEU A 54 6.80 -3.59 -31.59
CA LEU A 54 6.05 -3.66 -30.33
C LEU A 54 6.88 -4.34 -29.24
N GLY A 55 7.02 -3.65 -28.11
CA GLY A 55 7.82 -4.13 -26.98
C GLY A 55 9.31 -3.88 -27.08
N GLU A 56 9.79 -3.37 -28.23
CA GLU A 56 11.20 -3.12 -28.47
C GLU A 56 11.67 -1.77 -27.93
N ASP A 57 12.93 -1.74 -27.48
CA ASP A 57 13.60 -0.51 -27.06
C ASP A 57 13.97 0.34 -28.27
N VAL A 58 13.60 1.61 -28.20
CA VAL A 58 13.89 2.59 -29.24
C VAL A 58 14.50 3.86 -28.64
N THR A 59 15.19 4.61 -29.51
CA THR A 59 15.73 5.92 -29.15
C THR A 59 15.35 6.93 -30.20
N VAL A 60 14.69 8.02 -29.77
CA VAL A 60 14.48 9.21 -30.60
C VAL A 60 15.54 10.24 -30.21
N THR A 61 16.29 10.75 -31.19
CA THR A 61 17.24 11.83 -30.98
C THR A 61 16.70 13.10 -31.61
N ILE A 62 16.67 14.18 -30.87
CA ILE A 62 16.31 15.53 -31.32
C ILE A 62 17.58 16.36 -31.33
N THR A 63 17.95 16.93 -32.48
CA THR A 63 19.14 17.79 -32.64
C THR A 63 18.73 19.17 -33.10
N VAL A 64 18.97 20.18 -32.29
CA VAL A 64 18.66 21.59 -32.60
C VAL A 64 19.88 22.43 -32.27
N ALA A 65 20.44 23.15 -33.26
CA ALA A 65 21.57 24.05 -33.09
C ALA A 65 22.70 23.43 -32.23
N ASP A 66 23.14 22.23 -32.61
CA ASP A 66 24.23 21.46 -31.98
C ASP A 66 23.94 20.91 -30.58
N VAL A 67 22.71 21.09 -30.05
CA VAL A 67 22.26 20.41 -28.82
C VAL A 67 21.49 19.15 -29.19
N GLU A 68 22.02 18.03 -28.75
CA GLU A 68 21.44 16.70 -28.95
C GLU A 68 20.69 16.28 -27.66
N ARG A 69 19.45 15.85 -27.81
CA ARG A 69 18.69 15.22 -26.78
C ARG A 69 18.23 13.85 -27.22
N LYS A 70 18.41 12.85 -26.36
CA LYS A 70 17.93 11.49 -26.55
C LYS A 70 16.72 11.20 -25.68
N LEU A 71 15.75 10.55 -26.28
CA LEU A 71 14.55 10.04 -25.62
C LEU A 71 14.54 8.52 -25.84
N HIS A 72 14.72 7.77 -24.76
CA HIS A 72 14.70 6.30 -24.79
C HIS A 72 13.34 5.83 -24.31
N GLY A 73 12.85 4.72 -24.84
CA GLY A 73 11.61 4.11 -24.37
C GLY A 73 11.30 2.81 -25.11
N VAL A 74 10.14 2.27 -24.82
CA VAL A 74 9.58 1.05 -25.40
C VAL A 74 8.38 1.44 -26.26
N VAL A 75 8.25 0.83 -27.44
CA VAL A 75 7.06 1.02 -28.29
C VAL A 75 5.90 0.22 -27.70
N CYS A 76 4.85 0.91 -27.24
CA CYS A 76 3.66 0.27 -26.68
C CYS A 76 2.47 0.20 -27.63
N GLU A 77 2.43 1.06 -28.67
CA GLU A 77 1.45 1.04 -29.74
C GLU A 77 2.16 1.21 -31.07
N PHE A 78 1.72 0.52 -32.10
CA PHE A 78 2.24 0.64 -33.47
C PHE A 78 1.11 0.41 -34.46
N ASP A 79 0.74 1.46 -35.18
CA ASP A 79 -0.38 1.48 -36.09
C ASP A 79 0.11 1.83 -37.52
N GLU A 80 -0.42 1.16 -38.52
CA GLU A 80 -0.29 1.55 -39.91
C GLU A 80 -1.29 2.66 -40.23
N VAL A 81 -0.81 3.72 -40.84
CA VAL A 81 -1.64 4.84 -41.32
C VAL A 81 -1.85 4.68 -42.84
N ASP A 82 -2.77 5.44 -43.42
CA ASP A 82 -3.00 5.40 -44.86
C ASP A 82 -1.73 5.73 -45.65
N PRO A 83 -1.47 5.04 -46.76
CA PRO A 83 -0.29 5.30 -47.59
C PRO A 83 -0.21 6.75 -48.09
N VAL A 84 0.94 7.39 -47.94
CA VAL A 84 1.14 8.80 -48.31
C VAL A 84 1.49 8.97 -49.80
N GLY A 85 1.73 7.87 -50.53
CA GLY A 85 2.04 7.88 -51.96
C GLY A 85 2.42 6.48 -52.48
N ASP A 86 2.85 6.40 -53.74
CA ASP A 86 3.29 5.14 -54.31
C ASP A 86 4.53 4.63 -53.58
N ASN A 87 4.42 3.49 -52.88
CA ASN A 87 5.45 2.81 -52.11
C ASN A 87 6.00 3.57 -50.88
N VAL A 88 5.22 4.49 -50.28
CA VAL A 88 5.57 5.11 -49.00
C VAL A 88 4.55 4.70 -47.95
N PHE A 89 5.02 3.95 -46.95
CA PHE A 89 4.19 3.52 -45.81
C PHE A 89 4.42 4.48 -44.66
N GLU A 90 3.32 4.88 -44.03
CA GLU A 90 3.31 5.70 -42.82
C GLU A 90 2.84 4.89 -41.63
N TYR A 91 3.52 5.04 -40.50
CA TYR A 91 3.18 4.39 -39.24
C TYR A 91 3.15 5.40 -38.11
N ARG A 92 2.27 5.16 -37.17
CA ARG A 92 2.24 5.83 -35.87
C ARG A 92 2.82 4.87 -34.83
N ALA A 93 3.77 5.33 -34.01
CA ALA A 93 4.27 4.56 -32.89
C ALA A 93 4.23 5.40 -31.60
N VAL A 94 3.81 4.79 -30.48
CA VAL A 94 3.81 5.42 -29.18
C VAL A 94 4.94 4.86 -28.34
N VAL A 95 5.81 5.77 -27.87
CA VAL A 95 7.00 5.44 -27.08
C VAL A 95 6.78 5.88 -25.63
N VAL A 96 6.93 4.94 -24.70
CA VAL A 96 6.71 5.12 -23.26
C VAL A 96 7.91 4.63 -22.43
N PRO A 97 8.06 5.02 -21.15
CA PRO A 97 9.12 4.46 -20.31
C PRO A 97 8.91 2.97 -20.05
N ARG A 98 9.98 2.22 -19.85
CA ARG A 98 9.88 0.80 -19.41
C ARG A 98 9.03 0.60 -18.16
N LEU A 99 8.92 1.61 -17.31
CA LEU A 99 8.05 1.60 -16.15
C LEU A 99 6.57 1.36 -16.52
N TRP A 100 6.15 1.73 -17.73
CA TRP A 100 4.80 1.48 -18.26
C TRP A 100 4.45 -0.01 -18.29
N LEU A 101 5.43 -0.87 -18.53
CA LEU A 101 5.24 -2.33 -18.57
C LEU A 101 4.71 -2.90 -17.25
N LEU A 102 4.95 -2.22 -16.13
CA LEU A 102 4.38 -2.58 -14.83
C LEU A 102 2.85 -2.51 -14.82
N GLY A 103 2.25 -1.72 -15.70
CA GLY A 103 0.80 -1.64 -15.87
C GLY A 103 0.17 -2.87 -16.52
N LEU A 104 0.97 -3.74 -17.12
CA LEU A 104 0.51 -5.00 -17.73
C LEU A 104 0.46 -6.16 -16.74
N ASN A 105 1.06 -6.01 -15.57
CA ASN A 105 1.13 -7.03 -14.54
C ASN A 105 0.34 -6.61 -13.31
N SER A 106 -0.40 -7.54 -12.73
CA SER A 106 -1.10 -7.37 -11.46
C SER A 106 -0.79 -8.55 -10.56
N HIS A 107 -0.41 -8.28 -9.32
CA HIS A 107 -0.08 -9.30 -8.33
C HIS A 107 -0.79 -8.99 -7.01
N ASN A 108 -1.05 -10.06 -6.25
CA ASN A 108 -1.42 -9.94 -4.85
C ASN A 108 -0.27 -10.50 -4.03
N ARG A 109 0.39 -9.68 -3.25
CA ARG A 109 1.58 -10.08 -2.47
C ARG A 109 1.78 -9.20 -1.25
N LEU A 110 2.44 -9.77 -0.25
CA LEU A 110 2.78 -9.11 1.01
C LEU A 110 4.28 -8.80 1.06
N PHE A 111 4.61 -7.62 1.58
CA PHE A 111 5.97 -7.23 1.92
C PHE A 111 6.04 -6.99 3.43
N GLU A 112 6.88 -7.76 4.13
CA GLU A 112 7.05 -7.68 5.59
C GLU A 112 8.32 -6.90 5.93
N GLY A 113 8.22 -5.94 6.86
CA GLY A 113 9.36 -5.25 7.45
C GLY A 113 10.21 -4.41 6.48
N LYS A 114 9.67 -3.94 5.34
CA LYS A 114 10.37 -3.14 4.33
C LYS A 114 9.90 -1.70 4.32
N ASP A 115 10.75 -0.78 3.90
CA ASP A 115 10.34 0.58 3.57
C ASP A 115 9.84 0.68 2.11
N ALA A 116 9.18 1.79 1.80
CA ALA A 116 8.59 1.99 0.47
C ALA A 116 9.64 2.00 -0.66
N VAL A 117 10.85 2.51 -0.41
CA VAL A 117 11.90 2.58 -1.44
C VAL A 117 12.48 1.19 -1.72
N GLU A 118 12.65 0.36 -0.68
CA GLU A 118 13.06 -1.03 -0.82
C GLU A 118 12.05 -1.82 -1.67
N ILE A 119 10.74 -1.64 -1.38
CA ILE A 119 9.66 -2.30 -2.13
C ILE A 119 9.64 -1.84 -3.59
N VAL A 120 9.65 -0.52 -3.82
CA VAL A 120 9.67 0.05 -5.19
C VAL A 120 10.85 -0.47 -6.00
N LYS A 121 12.05 -0.49 -5.42
CA LYS A 121 13.26 -1.03 -6.08
C LYS A 121 13.11 -2.50 -6.44
N GLN A 122 12.54 -3.31 -5.55
CA GLN A 122 12.30 -4.71 -5.80
C GLN A 122 11.31 -4.90 -6.95
N VAL A 123 10.12 -4.28 -6.86
CA VAL A 123 9.06 -4.42 -7.87
C VAL A 123 9.52 -3.98 -9.25
N VAL A 124 10.17 -2.81 -9.36
CA VAL A 124 10.66 -2.29 -10.65
C VAL A 124 11.75 -3.18 -11.24
N LYS A 125 12.66 -3.69 -10.40
CA LYS A 125 13.72 -4.60 -10.85
C LYS A 125 13.13 -5.90 -11.40
N ASP A 126 12.18 -6.50 -10.66
CA ASP A 126 11.64 -7.81 -10.97
C ASP A 126 10.69 -7.77 -12.19
N SER A 127 9.93 -6.66 -12.35
CA SER A 127 8.92 -6.56 -13.41
C SER A 127 9.44 -5.97 -14.73
N CYS A 128 10.43 -5.06 -14.73
CA CYS A 128 10.90 -4.44 -15.97
C CYS A 128 12.41 -4.18 -16.05
N GLY A 129 13.14 -4.41 -14.97
CA GLY A 129 14.60 -4.22 -14.94
C GLY A 129 15.09 -2.77 -15.13
N LEU A 130 14.20 -1.77 -14.99
CA LEU A 130 14.55 -0.37 -15.16
C LEU A 130 15.51 0.08 -14.04
N ALA A 131 16.59 0.76 -14.40
CA ALA A 131 17.55 1.29 -13.44
C ALA A 131 16.94 2.42 -12.61
N ILE A 132 17.10 2.35 -11.29
CA ILE A 132 16.65 3.38 -10.35
C ILE A 132 17.86 4.12 -9.79
N GLU A 133 17.81 5.45 -9.89
CA GLU A 133 18.71 6.38 -9.23
C GLU A 133 17.99 7.09 -8.10
N THR A 134 18.65 7.31 -6.97
CA THR A 134 18.04 8.01 -5.83
C THR A 134 18.80 9.28 -5.53
N SER A 135 18.09 10.39 -5.35
CA SER A 135 18.67 11.69 -5.09
C SER A 135 18.03 12.35 -3.87
N ASN A 136 18.85 12.67 -2.88
CA ASN A 136 18.45 13.35 -1.63
C ASN A 136 17.26 12.69 -0.92
N LEU A 137 17.14 11.35 -0.98
CA LEU A 137 16.14 10.62 -0.22
C LEU A 137 16.50 10.64 1.27
N LYS A 138 15.50 10.80 2.12
CA LYS A 138 15.60 10.58 3.56
C LYS A 138 15.45 9.09 3.87
N SER A 139 15.68 8.69 5.11
CA SER A 139 15.24 7.37 5.57
C SER A 139 13.72 7.38 5.72
N TYR A 140 13.07 6.35 5.22
CA TYR A 140 11.65 6.12 5.36
C TYR A 140 11.41 5.05 6.42
N ARG A 141 10.22 5.07 7.03
CA ARG A 141 9.85 4.07 8.04
C ARG A 141 9.69 2.69 7.42
N ARG A 142 10.09 1.68 8.15
CA ARG A 142 9.79 0.29 7.83
C ARG A 142 8.34 0.00 8.20
N ARG A 143 7.61 -0.61 7.30
CA ARG A 143 6.22 -1.03 7.49
C ARG A 143 6.21 -2.45 8.02
N GLU A 144 5.35 -2.75 8.98
CA GLU A 144 5.17 -4.12 9.44
C GLU A 144 4.72 -5.00 8.28
N ILE A 145 3.68 -4.56 7.60
CA ILE A 145 3.21 -5.14 6.35
C ILE A 145 2.92 -4.03 5.33
N CYS A 146 3.08 -4.36 4.08
CA CYS A 146 2.63 -3.56 2.95
C CYS A 146 2.08 -4.51 1.90
N CYS A 147 0.79 -4.39 1.60
CA CYS A 147 0.09 -5.28 0.71
C CYS A 147 -0.14 -4.62 -0.66
N GLN A 148 0.21 -5.31 -1.71
CA GLN A 148 -0.31 -5.07 -3.05
C GLN A 148 -1.54 -5.94 -3.22
N PHE A 149 -2.70 -5.33 -3.46
CA PHE A 149 -3.96 -6.07 -3.57
C PHE A 149 -4.89 -5.44 -4.60
N GLY A 150 -5.22 -6.20 -5.65
CA GLY A 150 -6.15 -5.76 -6.70
C GLY A 150 -5.69 -4.55 -7.49
N GLU A 151 -4.40 -4.28 -7.55
CA GLU A 151 -3.78 -3.18 -8.29
C GLU A 151 -2.65 -3.70 -9.18
N THR A 152 -2.34 -3.00 -10.25
CA THR A 152 -1.19 -3.31 -11.09
C THR A 152 0.11 -2.97 -10.35
N ASP A 153 1.23 -3.56 -10.80
CA ASP A 153 2.56 -3.22 -10.26
C ASP A 153 2.86 -1.72 -10.40
N LEU A 154 2.38 -1.10 -11.48
CA LEU A 154 2.53 0.34 -11.70
C LEU A 154 1.74 1.16 -10.68
N GLU A 155 0.45 0.86 -10.50
CA GLU A 155 -0.41 1.54 -9.52
C GLU A 155 0.16 1.41 -8.11
N PHE A 156 0.65 0.22 -7.74
CA PHE A 156 1.30 -0.04 -6.47
C PHE A 156 2.54 0.83 -6.26
N VAL A 157 3.45 0.86 -7.23
CA VAL A 157 4.67 1.68 -7.16
C VAL A 157 4.31 3.17 -7.04
N LEU A 158 3.39 3.66 -7.88
CA LEU A 158 2.97 5.07 -7.86
C LEU A 158 2.29 5.44 -6.54
N ARG A 159 1.48 4.55 -5.99
CA ARG A 159 0.85 4.72 -4.67
C ARG A 159 1.88 4.86 -3.57
N LEU A 160 2.86 3.96 -3.50
CA LEU A 160 3.91 4.01 -2.48
C LEU A 160 4.74 5.31 -2.55
N LEU A 161 5.10 5.75 -3.75
CA LEU A 161 5.81 7.00 -3.96
C LEU A 161 4.96 8.21 -3.52
N ALA A 162 3.67 8.21 -3.82
CA ALA A 162 2.74 9.26 -3.40
C ALA A 162 2.51 9.28 -1.88
N GLU A 163 2.37 8.13 -1.24
CA GLU A 163 2.22 8.01 0.22
C GLU A 163 3.42 8.60 0.97
N GLU A 164 4.62 8.33 0.49
CA GLU A 164 5.85 8.86 1.08
C GLU A 164 6.21 10.27 0.59
N GLY A 165 5.48 10.79 -0.41
CA GLY A 165 5.77 12.10 -0.99
C GLY A 165 7.12 12.13 -1.73
N ILE A 166 7.50 11.01 -2.34
CA ILE A 166 8.71 10.88 -3.16
C ILE A 166 8.38 11.30 -4.58
N ALA A 167 9.01 12.36 -5.04
CA ALA A 167 8.89 12.76 -6.43
C ALA A 167 9.74 11.86 -7.33
N PHE A 168 9.30 11.66 -8.58
CA PHE A 168 10.09 10.93 -9.55
C PHE A 168 10.04 11.58 -10.93
N TYR A 169 11.09 11.33 -11.70
CA TYR A 169 11.22 11.75 -13.09
C TYR A 169 12.12 10.78 -13.85
N PHE A 170 12.16 10.93 -15.17
CA PHE A 170 13.00 10.09 -16.03
C PHE A 170 14.22 10.87 -16.51
N LYS A 171 15.38 10.27 -16.34
CA LYS A 171 16.66 10.80 -16.78
C LYS A 171 17.13 10.02 -18.00
N HIS A 172 17.07 10.65 -19.17
CA HIS A 172 17.61 10.10 -20.38
C HIS A 172 19.11 10.39 -20.46
N THR A 173 19.90 9.33 -20.58
CA THR A 173 21.35 9.41 -20.74
C THR A 173 21.74 9.24 -22.23
N LYS A 174 23.02 9.10 -22.54
CA LYS A 174 23.46 8.79 -23.90
C LYS A 174 23.04 7.41 -24.40
N SER A 175 22.80 6.47 -23.48
CA SER A 175 22.59 5.04 -23.79
C SER A 175 21.30 4.44 -23.24
N ASP A 176 20.71 5.03 -22.19
CA ASP A 176 19.55 4.46 -21.52
C ASP A 176 18.66 5.52 -20.85
N CYS A 177 17.55 5.08 -20.29
CA CYS A 177 16.66 5.87 -19.43
C CYS A 177 16.68 5.31 -18.02
N LYS A 178 16.76 6.18 -17.00
CA LYS A 178 16.70 5.82 -15.59
C LYS A 178 15.51 6.45 -14.93
N LEU A 179 14.91 5.75 -13.98
CA LEU A 179 13.95 6.32 -13.04
C LEU A 179 14.70 6.98 -11.89
N VAL A 180 14.51 8.29 -11.69
CA VAL A 180 15.12 9.03 -10.57
C VAL A 180 14.07 9.30 -9.52
N LEU A 181 14.33 8.85 -8.28
CA LEU A 181 13.50 9.14 -7.10
C LEU A 181 14.12 10.30 -6.34
N SER A 182 13.35 11.37 -6.12
CA SER A 182 13.84 12.60 -5.49
C SER A 182 13.13 12.91 -4.17
N GLY A 183 13.90 13.18 -3.13
CA GLY A 183 13.43 13.52 -1.77
C GLY A 183 13.18 15.02 -1.54
N GLY A 184 13.13 15.85 -2.57
CA GLY A 184 12.86 17.28 -2.46
C GLY A 184 13.60 18.12 -3.49
N MET A 185 13.48 19.46 -3.39
CA MET A 185 13.98 20.41 -4.39
C MET A 185 15.48 20.26 -4.72
N SER A 186 16.31 19.95 -3.75
CA SER A 186 17.77 19.74 -3.95
C SER A 186 18.11 18.45 -4.69
N GLY A 187 17.17 17.51 -4.79
CA GLY A 187 17.33 16.24 -5.51
C GLY A 187 17.08 16.34 -7.02
N PHE A 188 16.63 17.48 -7.53
CA PHE A 188 16.46 17.70 -8.97
C PHE A 188 17.74 18.26 -9.59
N GLU A 189 18.10 17.72 -10.75
CA GLU A 189 19.28 18.17 -11.52
C GLU A 189 19.00 19.48 -12.26
N ASN A 190 20.04 20.08 -12.83
CA ASN A 190 19.90 21.23 -13.69
C ASN A 190 19.80 20.80 -15.15
N CYS A 191 19.12 21.58 -15.98
CA CYS A 191 19.24 21.50 -17.44
C CYS A 191 20.69 21.79 -17.88
N ASP A 192 21.05 21.33 -19.07
CA ASP A 192 22.31 21.67 -19.71
C ASP A 192 22.00 22.30 -21.08
N PRO A 193 22.30 23.61 -21.27
CA PRO A 193 22.81 24.57 -20.30
C PRO A 193 21.83 24.88 -19.14
N VAL A 194 22.35 25.50 -18.06
CA VAL A 194 21.54 25.87 -16.89
C VAL A 194 20.72 27.13 -17.14
N THR A 195 21.29 28.08 -17.89
CA THR A 195 20.76 29.43 -18.07
C THR A 195 20.25 29.64 -19.47
N TYR A 196 19.05 30.25 -19.58
CA TYR A 196 18.40 30.51 -20.86
C TYR A 196 17.98 31.98 -20.94
N PRO A 197 18.23 32.64 -22.13
CA PRO A 197 17.76 33.98 -22.35
C PRO A 197 16.23 34.00 -22.52
N TYR A 198 15.61 35.05 -21.98
CA TYR A 198 14.21 35.38 -22.26
C TYR A 198 14.13 36.48 -23.30
N ASN A 199 13.44 36.25 -24.41
CA ASN A 199 13.22 37.24 -25.44
C ASN A 199 11.88 37.04 -26.15
N GLU A 200 10.95 37.97 -25.94
CA GLU A 200 9.60 37.93 -26.51
C GLU A 200 9.56 38.46 -27.96
N ARG A 201 10.53 39.28 -28.37
CA ARG A 201 10.43 40.11 -29.58
C ARG A 201 11.18 39.58 -30.82
N ASP A 202 12.12 38.68 -30.66
CA ASP A 202 12.93 38.21 -31.79
C ASP A 202 12.45 36.83 -32.28
N SER A 203 11.78 36.82 -33.44
CA SER A 203 11.30 35.60 -34.08
C SER A 203 12.39 34.79 -34.79
N SER A 204 13.55 35.39 -35.08
CA SER A 204 14.59 34.76 -35.90
C SER A 204 15.51 33.79 -35.16
N ALA A 205 15.58 33.90 -33.82
CA ALA A 205 16.48 33.08 -32.99
C ALA A 205 15.72 32.27 -31.93
N TRP A 206 14.67 31.51 -32.35
CA TRP A 206 13.87 30.69 -31.47
C TRP A 206 14.61 29.55 -30.75
N LYS A 207 15.82 29.25 -31.22
CA LYS A 207 16.68 28.17 -30.72
C LYS A 207 17.28 28.54 -29.36
N HIS A 208 17.20 27.64 -28.39
CA HIS A 208 17.79 27.76 -27.04
C HIS A 208 17.35 28.95 -26.21
N ARG A 209 16.11 29.40 -26.31
CA ARG A 209 15.56 30.48 -25.48
C ARG A 209 14.15 30.19 -25.02
N VAL A 210 13.70 30.98 -24.06
CA VAL A 210 12.30 31.07 -23.63
C VAL A 210 11.65 32.25 -24.36
N SER A 211 10.62 32.01 -25.15
CA SER A 211 9.93 33.01 -25.97
C SER A 211 8.69 33.57 -25.29
N ARG A 212 8.04 32.81 -24.43
CA ARG A 212 6.89 33.23 -23.65
C ARG A 212 7.02 32.75 -22.20
N PHE A 213 6.62 33.61 -21.25
CA PHE A 213 6.64 33.25 -19.85
C PHE A 213 5.51 33.98 -19.10
N LYS A 214 4.60 33.22 -18.49
CA LYS A 214 3.40 33.76 -17.81
C LYS A 214 3.21 33.09 -16.47
N ARG A 215 2.79 33.87 -15.46
CA ARG A 215 2.38 33.35 -14.17
C ARG A 215 0.95 32.85 -14.22
N ALA A 216 0.71 31.64 -13.73
CA ALA A 216 -0.60 31.02 -13.54
C ALA A 216 -0.85 30.76 -12.05
N GLY A 217 -2.09 30.93 -11.61
CA GLY A 217 -2.48 30.67 -10.23
C GLY A 217 -3.78 29.86 -10.19
N ARG A 218 -3.86 28.89 -9.27
CA ARG A 218 -5.05 28.09 -9.02
C ARG A 218 -5.39 28.09 -7.52
N LEU A 219 -6.67 27.98 -7.22
CA LEU A 219 -7.10 27.71 -5.84
C LEU A 219 -6.79 26.27 -5.47
N CYS A 220 -6.22 26.08 -4.29
CA CYS A 220 -5.93 24.74 -3.74
C CYS A 220 -6.41 24.68 -2.29
N SER A 221 -6.51 23.47 -1.74
CA SER A 221 -6.78 23.29 -0.32
C SER A 221 -5.63 23.80 0.53
N GLY A 222 -5.96 24.63 1.50
CA GLY A 222 -4.98 25.29 2.39
C GLY A 222 -4.76 24.55 3.71
N LYS A 223 -5.52 23.51 3.97
CA LYS A 223 -5.40 22.72 5.19
C LYS A 223 -5.69 21.25 4.90
N LEU A 224 -4.85 20.40 5.44
CA LEU A 224 -5.05 18.96 5.49
C LEU A 224 -5.22 18.56 6.96
N VAL A 225 -6.26 17.77 7.23
CA VAL A 225 -6.48 17.13 8.53
C VAL A 225 -6.52 15.64 8.29
N SER A 226 -5.74 14.88 9.05
CA SER A 226 -5.78 13.43 8.99
C SER A 226 -5.94 12.84 10.37
N THR A 227 -6.80 11.81 10.45
CA THR A 227 -7.11 11.09 11.69
C THR A 227 -6.87 9.60 11.47
N ASP A 228 -6.42 8.92 12.51
CA ASP A 228 -6.28 7.47 12.49
C ASP A 228 -6.41 6.89 13.91
N TYR A 229 -6.44 5.57 14.00
CA TYR A 229 -6.52 4.83 15.25
C TYR A 229 -5.36 3.84 15.35
N SER A 230 -4.77 3.77 16.53
CA SER A 230 -3.77 2.76 16.87
C SER A 230 -4.20 2.00 18.12
N GLU A 231 -4.20 0.70 18.06
CA GLU A 231 -4.45 -0.20 19.19
C GLU A 231 -3.39 -0.08 20.30
N TYR A 232 -2.21 0.38 19.95
CA TYR A 232 -1.12 0.62 20.92
C TYR A 232 -1.25 1.95 21.67
N ALA A 233 -2.12 2.84 21.20
CA ALA A 233 -2.40 4.13 21.82
C ALA A 233 -3.90 4.48 21.76
N PRO A 234 -4.81 3.62 22.29
CA PRO A 234 -6.24 3.76 22.09
C PRO A 234 -6.84 5.00 22.75
N ALA A 235 -6.24 5.49 23.83
CA ALA A 235 -6.66 6.70 24.53
C ALA A 235 -6.21 8.00 23.83
N SER A 236 -5.35 7.92 22.84
CA SER A 236 -4.77 9.07 22.13
C SER A 236 -4.94 8.90 20.63
N PRO A 237 -6.15 9.08 20.08
CA PRO A 237 -6.37 8.93 18.66
C PRO A 237 -5.47 9.89 17.89
N LEU A 238 -4.83 9.38 16.84
CA LEU A 238 -3.96 10.18 16.01
C LEU A 238 -4.76 11.24 15.28
N LYS A 239 -4.40 12.50 15.49
CA LYS A 239 -4.90 13.62 14.71
C LYS A 239 -3.74 14.53 14.36
N VAL A 240 -3.48 14.68 13.07
CA VAL A 240 -2.45 15.57 12.55
C VAL A 240 -3.06 16.62 11.62
N GLU A 241 -2.49 17.82 11.66
CA GLU A 241 -2.88 18.93 10.80
C GLU A 241 -1.65 19.49 10.09
N ALA A 242 -1.78 19.74 8.80
CA ALA A 242 -0.83 20.51 8.02
C ALA A 242 -1.57 21.71 7.41
N LYS A 243 -0.92 22.88 7.46
CA LYS A 243 -1.50 24.14 6.97
C LYS A 243 -0.56 24.77 5.95
N SER A 244 -1.15 25.31 4.90
CA SER A 244 -0.44 26.16 3.95
C SER A 244 0.16 27.38 4.63
N LYS A 245 1.33 27.77 4.20
CA LYS A 245 1.92 29.07 4.54
C LYS A 245 1.35 30.22 3.70
N ALA A 246 0.66 29.90 2.61
CA ALA A 246 0.03 30.89 1.73
C ALA A 246 -1.22 31.51 2.36
N SER A 247 -1.63 32.68 1.83
CA SER A 247 -2.83 33.37 2.29
C SER A 247 -4.08 32.49 2.22
N LYS A 248 -4.92 32.50 3.25
CA LYS A 248 -6.23 31.83 3.29
C LYS A 248 -7.12 32.17 2.09
N LYS A 249 -6.99 33.36 1.52
CA LYS A 249 -7.74 33.77 0.32
C LYS A 249 -7.37 32.92 -0.91
N LEU A 250 -6.10 32.51 -1.02
CA LEU A 250 -5.61 31.68 -2.11
C LEU A 250 -5.73 30.19 -1.82
N ARG A 251 -5.95 29.84 -0.55
CA ARG A 251 -6.03 28.46 -0.05
C ARG A 251 -7.25 28.28 0.87
N PRO A 252 -8.48 28.43 0.38
CA PRO A 252 -9.67 28.44 1.24
C PRO A 252 -10.14 27.04 1.70
N GLY A 253 -9.71 25.98 1.04
CA GLY A 253 -10.22 24.64 1.26
C GLY A 253 -9.53 23.90 2.42
N GLU A 254 -10.24 22.91 2.97
CA GLU A 254 -9.73 21.89 3.90
C GLU A 254 -10.04 20.51 3.34
N LEU A 255 -9.08 19.61 3.40
CA LEU A 255 -9.24 18.18 3.07
C LEU A 255 -9.05 17.35 4.32
N ALA A 256 -10.01 16.49 4.60
CA ALA A 256 -9.97 15.53 5.68
C ALA A 256 -9.70 14.12 5.15
N PHE A 257 -8.78 13.42 5.78
CA PHE A 257 -8.47 12.01 5.54
C PHE A 257 -8.71 11.22 6.82
N HIS A 258 -9.12 9.97 6.67
CA HIS A 258 -9.20 9.03 7.77
C HIS A 258 -8.55 7.70 7.39
N GLY A 259 -7.67 7.21 8.25
CA GLY A 259 -6.83 6.04 7.96
C GLY A 259 -5.67 6.35 7.02
N GLY A 260 -4.91 5.34 6.66
CA GLY A 260 -3.79 5.45 5.73
C GLY A 260 -2.53 6.08 6.31
N HIS A 261 -2.48 6.31 7.61
CA HIS A 261 -1.21 6.54 8.29
C HIS A 261 -0.57 5.19 8.60
N ASP A 262 0.62 5.02 8.08
CA ASP A 262 1.42 3.90 8.50
C ASP A 262 2.09 4.25 9.83
N PHE A 263 2.23 3.28 10.70
CA PHE A 263 2.93 3.41 11.95
C PHE A 263 4.34 2.86 11.81
N GLU A 264 5.31 3.46 12.47
CA GLU A 264 6.68 2.97 12.48
C GLU A 264 6.76 1.67 13.30
N LEU A 265 7.36 0.64 12.72
CA LEU A 265 7.70 -0.57 13.43
C LEU A 265 8.83 -0.29 14.42
N LYS A 266 8.54 -0.35 15.73
CA LYS A 266 9.53 -0.26 16.81
C LYS A 266 9.54 -1.54 17.62
N GLY A 267 10.54 -2.38 17.37
CA GLY A 267 10.58 -3.72 17.94
C GLY A 267 9.37 -4.52 17.44
N ASP A 268 8.53 -4.99 18.35
CA ASP A 268 7.32 -5.77 18.04
C ASP A 268 6.04 -4.92 17.97
N ARG A 269 6.14 -3.61 17.92
CA ARG A 269 4.96 -2.72 18.01
C ARG A 269 4.99 -1.60 16.99
N ASN A 270 3.87 -1.39 16.33
CA ASN A 270 3.59 -0.21 15.52
C ASN A 270 3.13 0.95 16.40
N LEU A 271 3.92 1.98 16.51
CA LEU A 271 3.59 3.16 17.32
C LEU A 271 3.37 4.39 16.44
N PRO A 272 2.38 5.24 16.78
CA PRO A 272 2.26 6.56 16.18
C PRO A 272 3.54 7.33 16.42
N ASN A 273 4.18 7.84 15.37
CA ASN A 273 5.42 8.59 15.46
C ASN A 273 5.27 10.02 14.94
N GLY A 274 6.34 10.81 15.07
CA GLY A 274 6.40 12.17 14.56
C GLY A 274 6.31 12.25 13.03
N ASP A 275 6.57 11.16 12.32
CA ASP A 275 6.58 11.11 10.85
C ASP A 275 5.19 11.28 10.26
N CYS A 276 4.12 10.95 10.99
CA CYS A 276 2.75 11.25 10.57
C CYS A 276 2.55 12.76 10.32
N LYS A 277 3.19 13.64 11.11
CA LYS A 277 3.16 15.09 10.88
C LYS A 277 3.95 15.48 9.63
N GLU A 278 5.08 14.84 9.41
CA GLU A 278 5.90 15.10 8.21
C GLU A 278 5.22 14.54 6.96
N GLN A 279 4.55 13.40 7.03
CA GLN A 279 3.72 12.87 5.96
C GLN A 279 2.57 13.85 5.63
N ALA A 280 1.84 14.32 6.62
CA ALA A 280 0.77 15.31 6.41
C ALA A 280 1.28 16.60 5.76
N LYS A 281 2.49 17.08 6.13
CA LYS A 281 3.14 18.22 5.49
C LYS A 281 3.50 17.92 4.03
N ARG A 282 4.08 16.77 3.74
CA ARG A 282 4.40 16.36 2.36
C ARG A 282 3.14 16.30 1.50
N TRP A 283 2.07 15.71 2.02
CA TRP A 283 0.77 15.69 1.34
C TRP A 283 0.18 17.07 1.12
N GLN A 284 0.27 17.98 2.11
CA GLN A 284 -0.15 19.37 1.93
C GLN A 284 0.68 20.08 0.84
N HIS A 285 1.99 19.85 0.77
CA HIS A 285 2.84 20.40 -0.29
C HIS A 285 2.43 19.86 -1.67
N GLY A 286 2.12 18.57 -1.79
CA GLY A 286 1.62 17.96 -3.03
C GLY A 286 0.30 18.59 -3.51
N LEU A 287 -0.63 18.87 -2.58
CA LEU A 287 -1.88 19.55 -2.88
C LEU A 287 -1.68 21.02 -3.32
N GLU A 288 -0.59 21.66 -2.89
CA GLU A 288 -0.26 23.03 -3.21
C GLU A 288 0.59 23.18 -4.49
N ALA A 289 1.17 22.09 -4.98
CA ALA A 289 2.11 22.11 -6.10
C ALA A 289 1.54 22.80 -7.36
N ASP A 290 0.23 22.66 -7.60
CA ASP A 290 -0.47 23.29 -8.71
C ASP A 290 -0.93 24.74 -8.44
N GLY A 291 -0.74 25.25 -7.25
CA GLY A 291 -1.32 26.53 -6.83
C GLY A 291 -0.62 27.76 -7.35
N ALA A 292 0.67 27.69 -7.63
CA ALA A 292 1.46 28.78 -8.19
C ALA A 292 2.42 28.20 -9.23
N GLN A 293 2.10 28.37 -10.47
CA GLN A 293 2.86 27.84 -11.59
C GLN A 293 3.22 28.95 -12.57
N TYR A 294 4.18 28.66 -13.42
CA TYR A 294 4.50 29.45 -14.59
C TYR A 294 4.35 28.57 -15.81
N THR A 295 3.94 29.16 -16.92
CA THR A 295 3.83 28.51 -18.23
C THR A 295 4.63 29.28 -19.24
N GLY A 296 5.21 28.60 -20.19
CA GLY A 296 6.01 29.22 -21.21
C GLY A 296 6.18 28.36 -22.45
N ASP A 297 6.83 28.94 -23.47
CA ASP A 297 7.22 28.25 -24.68
C ASP A 297 8.74 28.43 -24.87
N SER A 298 9.38 27.40 -25.44
CA SER A 298 10.82 27.38 -25.68
C SER A 298 11.17 26.59 -26.94
N GLY A 299 12.30 26.96 -27.54
CA GLY A 299 12.94 26.17 -28.61
C GLY A 299 14.10 25.29 -28.10
N ALA A 300 14.31 25.19 -26.80
CA ALA A 300 15.43 24.44 -26.23
C ALA A 300 15.07 22.94 -26.07
N PRO A 301 15.71 22.01 -26.79
CA PRO A 301 15.44 20.58 -26.66
C PRO A 301 15.86 20.00 -25.30
N SER A 302 16.79 20.68 -24.61
CA SER A 302 17.28 20.29 -23.28
C SER A 302 16.28 20.52 -22.13
N PHE A 303 15.13 21.16 -22.37
CA PHE A 303 14.06 21.26 -21.37
C PHE A 303 13.49 19.87 -21.07
N THR A 304 13.62 19.46 -19.82
CA THR A 304 13.25 18.13 -19.32
C THR A 304 12.48 18.25 -18.03
N ALA A 305 11.35 17.58 -17.89
CA ALA A 305 10.64 17.53 -16.64
C ALA A 305 11.53 16.96 -15.52
N GLY A 306 11.46 17.57 -14.33
CA GLY A 306 12.33 17.20 -13.21
C GLY A 306 13.71 17.87 -13.23
N HIS A 307 13.96 18.82 -14.14
CA HIS A 307 15.20 19.59 -14.19
C HIS A 307 14.96 21.07 -13.90
N LYS A 308 15.98 21.70 -13.32
CA LYS A 308 15.97 23.14 -12.98
C LYS A 308 16.65 23.94 -14.06
N TYR A 309 16.17 25.14 -14.30
CA TYR A 309 16.78 26.10 -15.20
C TYR A 309 16.73 27.52 -14.62
N GLU A 310 17.54 28.40 -15.14
CA GLU A 310 17.59 29.81 -14.80
C GLU A 310 17.22 30.67 -16.01
N LEU A 311 16.51 31.77 -15.76
CA LEU A 311 16.21 32.79 -16.78
C LEU A 311 17.15 33.98 -16.63
N GLU A 312 17.75 34.38 -17.76
CA GLU A 312 18.31 35.74 -17.94
C GLU A 312 17.18 36.69 -18.33
N ASP A 313 17.35 38.00 -18.05
CA ASP A 313 16.39 39.06 -18.42
C ASP A 313 14.96 38.78 -18.00
N ILE A 314 14.78 38.61 -16.73
CA ILE A 314 13.55 38.14 -16.12
C ILE A 314 12.37 39.07 -16.42
N PRO A 315 11.24 38.54 -16.98
CA PRO A 315 10.05 39.35 -17.14
C PRO A 315 9.47 39.75 -15.78
N VAL A 316 8.90 40.97 -15.70
CA VAL A 316 8.25 41.49 -14.47
C VAL A 316 7.21 40.48 -13.92
N SER A 317 6.62 39.68 -14.77
CA SER A 317 5.67 38.61 -14.41
C SER A 317 6.26 37.49 -13.55
N SER A 318 7.59 37.35 -13.49
CA SER A 318 8.24 36.30 -12.67
C SER A 318 8.19 36.59 -11.17
N GLY A 319 7.93 37.84 -10.77
CA GLY A 319 7.94 38.24 -9.37
C GLY A 319 9.35 38.26 -8.75
N GLY A 320 10.41 38.30 -9.58
CA GLY A 320 11.81 38.34 -9.14
C GLY A 320 12.48 36.98 -8.98
N GLU A 321 11.77 35.88 -9.20
CA GLU A 321 12.33 34.54 -9.17
C GLU A 321 13.18 34.30 -10.42
N LYS A 322 14.33 33.66 -10.25
CA LYS A 322 15.29 33.38 -11.31
C LYS A 322 15.38 31.91 -11.70
N GLN A 323 15.26 31.02 -10.73
CA GLN A 323 15.40 29.59 -10.91
C GLN A 323 14.05 28.87 -10.84
N PHE A 324 13.81 27.96 -11.76
CA PHE A 324 12.56 27.25 -11.90
C PHE A 324 12.81 25.76 -12.10
N LEU A 325 11.89 24.94 -11.56
CA LEU A 325 11.81 23.50 -11.79
C LEU A 325 10.75 23.22 -12.85
N LEU A 326 11.11 22.55 -13.94
CA LEU A 326 10.20 22.07 -14.96
C LEU A 326 9.35 20.94 -14.41
N THR A 327 8.03 21.12 -14.38
CA THR A 327 7.07 20.12 -13.92
C THR A 327 6.42 19.37 -15.07
N GLU A 328 6.33 20.00 -16.23
CA GLU A 328 5.78 19.43 -17.46
C GLU A 328 6.45 20.09 -18.66
N VAL A 329 6.78 19.29 -19.66
CA VAL A 329 7.26 19.75 -20.98
C VAL A 329 6.50 18.98 -22.05
N THR A 330 5.88 19.72 -22.99
CA THR A 330 5.22 19.16 -24.15
C THR A 330 6.05 19.50 -25.39
N HIS A 331 6.51 18.51 -26.09
CA HIS A 331 7.36 18.63 -27.27
C HIS A 331 6.55 18.52 -28.54
N SER A 332 6.96 19.27 -29.57
CA SER A 332 6.46 19.14 -30.94
C SER A 332 7.61 19.35 -31.90
N ALA A 333 7.77 18.43 -32.82
CA ALA A 333 8.79 18.54 -33.88
C ALA A 333 8.25 17.95 -35.17
N THR A 334 8.65 18.57 -36.30
CA THR A 334 8.36 18.08 -37.64
C THR A 334 9.60 18.15 -38.50
N GLU A 335 9.79 17.12 -39.31
CA GLU A 335 10.87 17.05 -40.29
C GLU A 335 10.30 17.41 -41.66
N GLY A 336 10.76 18.50 -42.22
CA GLY A 336 10.28 18.96 -43.53
C GLY A 336 11.00 18.29 -44.71
N TYR A 337 10.25 17.86 -45.73
CA TYR A 337 10.81 17.46 -47.03
C TYR A 337 11.08 18.67 -47.93
N ASP A 338 10.14 19.65 -47.90
CA ASP A 338 10.18 20.88 -48.70
C ASP A 338 10.02 22.14 -47.83
N GLN A 339 9.98 22.00 -46.51
CA GLN A 339 9.85 23.08 -45.53
C GLN A 339 10.98 22.98 -44.50
N GLU A 340 11.25 24.10 -43.79
CA GLU A 340 12.21 24.06 -42.70
C GLU A 340 11.73 23.12 -41.59
N SER A 341 12.61 22.24 -41.11
CA SER A 341 12.34 21.40 -39.96
C SER A 341 12.13 22.26 -38.72
N TYR A 342 11.15 21.90 -37.92
CA TYR A 342 10.73 22.67 -36.73
C TYR A 342 10.83 21.84 -35.48
N TYR A 343 11.30 22.47 -34.41
CA TYR A 343 11.17 21.97 -33.03
C TYR A 343 10.72 23.09 -32.09
N GLY A 344 9.81 22.79 -31.22
CA GLY A 344 9.41 23.68 -30.13
C GLY A 344 8.82 22.91 -28.95
N ASN A 345 8.79 23.53 -27.80
CA ASN A 345 8.11 22.97 -26.64
C ASN A 345 7.31 24.05 -25.88
N SER A 346 6.26 23.60 -25.21
CA SER A 346 5.57 24.35 -24.19
C SER A 346 5.80 23.69 -22.83
N PHE A 347 5.92 24.48 -21.78
CA PHE A 347 6.26 23.95 -20.48
C PHE A 347 5.45 24.57 -19.34
N ARG A 348 5.41 23.82 -18.22
CA ARG A 348 5.02 24.31 -16.91
C ARG A 348 6.18 24.19 -15.95
N CYS A 349 6.30 25.15 -15.06
CA CYS A 349 7.33 25.13 -14.03
C CYS A 349 6.87 25.81 -12.73
N VAL A 350 7.59 25.55 -11.67
CA VAL A 350 7.43 26.20 -10.36
C VAL A 350 8.74 26.90 -9.98
N ALA A 351 8.65 28.00 -9.21
CA ALA A 351 9.85 28.65 -8.71
C ALA A 351 10.58 27.75 -7.70
N CYS A 352 11.90 27.70 -7.80
CA CYS A 352 12.76 27.02 -6.83
C CYS A 352 12.95 27.91 -5.61
N SER A 353 12.22 27.65 -4.53
CA SER A 353 12.46 28.30 -3.24
C SER A 353 12.74 27.24 -2.18
N ASP A 354 13.55 27.57 -1.18
CA ASP A 354 13.89 26.68 -0.06
C ASP A 354 12.66 26.24 0.77
N SER A 355 11.55 26.96 0.62
CA SER A 355 10.30 26.66 1.30
C SER A 355 9.35 25.75 0.49
N MET A 356 9.63 25.52 -0.79
CA MET A 356 8.82 24.66 -1.66
C MET A 356 9.48 23.30 -1.85
N THR A 357 8.82 22.27 -1.39
CA THR A 357 9.10 20.89 -1.77
C THR A 357 8.05 20.48 -2.80
N PHE A 358 8.49 20.15 -3.99
CA PHE A 358 7.60 19.55 -4.97
C PHE A 358 7.48 18.07 -4.66
N THR A 359 6.30 17.63 -4.23
CA THR A 359 5.98 16.24 -3.92
C THR A 359 4.75 15.83 -4.73
N PRO A 360 4.56 14.55 -5.03
CA PRO A 360 3.33 14.09 -5.64
C PRO A 360 2.13 14.40 -4.71
N ALA A 361 0.97 14.59 -5.32
CA ALA A 361 -0.28 14.67 -4.55
C ALA A 361 -0.50 13.34 -3.80
N PRO A 362 -1.10 13.38 -2.60
CA PRO A 362 -1.41 12.14 -1.87
C PRO A 362 -2.35 11.26 -2.70
N PRO A 363 -2.27 9.94 -2.56
CA PRO A 363 -3.20 9.05 -3.22
C PRO A 363 -4.62 9.35 -2.75
N ARG A 364 -5.57 9.51 -3.67
CA ARG A 364 -6.97 9.77 -3.34
C ARG A 364 -7.69 8.52 -2.84
N GLU A 365 -7.34 7.40 -3.41
CA GLU A 365 -7.92 6.09 -3.08
C GLU A 365 -6.77 5.11 -2.84
N ARG A 366 -6.91 4.31 -1.79
CA ARG A 366 -6.08 3.15 -1.51
C ARG A 366 -6.86 1.90 -1.91
N PRO A 367 -6.19 0.80 -2.30
CA PRO A 367 -6.88 -0.46 -2.54
C PRO A 367 -7.68 -0.86 -1.30
N ARG A 368 -8.87 -1.44 -1.51
CA ARG A 368 -9.73 -1.89 -0.44
C ARG A 368 -10.12 -3.34 -0.65
N VAL A 369 -10.01 -4.11 0.40
CA VAL A 369 -10.55 -5.46 0.45
C VAL A 369 -12.02 -5.39 0.88
N TRP A 370 -12.91 -5.85 0.02
CA TRP A 370 -14.34 -5.88 0.27
C TRP A 370 -14.75 -7.27 0.74
N GLY A 371 -15.08 -7.38 2.03
CA GLY A 371 -15.50 -8.63 2.67
C GLY A 371 -14.36 -9.50 3.21
N PRO A 372 -14.71 -10.54 3.97
CA PRO A 372 -13.74 -11.42 4.60
C PRO A 372 -13.00 -12.29 3.58
N GLN A 373 -11.78 -12.66 3.94
CA GLN A 373 -10.97 -13.63 3.21
C GLN A 373 -10.59 -14.79 4.12
N THR A 374 -10.36 -15.95 3.52
CA THR A 374 -9.82 -17.10 4.24
C THR A 374 -8.30 -17.02 4.31
N ALA A 375 -7.74 -17.42 5.44
CA ALA A 375 -6.30 -17.57 5.63
C ALA A 375 -6.01 -18.77 6.52
N LYS A 376 -4.77 -19.22 6.47
CA LYS A 376 -4.28 -20.30 7.33
C LYS A 376 -3.38 -19.72 8.42
N VAL A 377 -3.58 -20.16 9.67
CA VAL A 377 -2.67 -19.83 10.78
C VAL A 377 -1.37 -20.60 10.63
N VAL A 378 -0.24 -19.89 10.64
CA VAL A 378 1.11 -20.47 10.52
C VAL A 378 1.92 -20.33 11.80
N GLU A 379 1.59 -19.35 12.66
CA GLU A 379 2.25 -19.12 13.93
C GLU A 379 1.27 -18.50 14.94
N VAL A 380 1.41 -18.84 16.20
CA VAL A 380 0.62 -18.29 17.32
C VAL A 380 1.55 -17.55 18.27
N LYS A 381 1.25 -16.29 18.56
CA LYS A 381 2.04 -15.50 19.47
C LYS A 381 1.75 -15.89 20.93
N ASN A 382 2.78 -16.13 21.73
CA ASN A 382 2.59 -16.40 23.14
C ASN A 382 2.16 -15.13 23.89
N PRO A 383 0.95 -15.08 24.50
CA PRO A 383 0.45 -13.90 25.19
C PRO A 383 1.33 -13.41 26.35
N GLU A 384 2.04 -14.31 27.02
CA GLU A 384 2.96 -13.97 28.11
C GLU A 384 4.14 -13.12 27.63
N ILE A 385 4.55 -13.30 26.36
CA ILE A 385 5.68 -12.59 25.76
C ILE A 385 5.20 -11.34 25.02
N SER A 386 4.04 -11.42 24.38
CA SER A 386 3.57 -10.38 23.46
C SER A 386 2.81 -9.22 24.10
N GLY A 387 2.40 -9.36 25.35
CA GLY A 387 1.61 -8.33 26.06
C GLY A 387 0.12 -8.36 25.70
N ALA A 388 -0.51 -7.22 25.41
CA ALA A 388 -1.93 -7.01 25.48
C ALA A 388 -2.82 -7.65 24.38
N HIS A 389 -2.27 -8.29 23.33
CA HIS A 389 -3.07 -8.72 22.18
C HIS A 389 -3.01 -10.23 21.95
N ALA A 390 -4.17 -10.84 21.67
CA ALA A 390 -4.21 -12.16 21.04
C ALA A 390 -3.90 -12.00 19.55
N GLU A 391 -2.78 -12.55 19.10
CA GLU A 391 -2.30 -12.43 17.72
C GLU A 391 -1.87 -13.78 17.16
N VAL A 392 -2.18 -13.96 15.88
CA VAL A 392 -1.73 -15.11 15.09
C VAL A 392 -1.09 -14.61 13.81
N LYS A 393 -0.13 -15.36 13.28
CA LYS A 393 0.44 -15.10 11.97
C LYS A 393 -0.37 -15.85 10.93
N VAL A 394 -0.89 -15.14 9.93
CA VAL A 394 -1.77 -15.71 8.91
C VAL A 394 -1.10 -15.67 7.54
N GLN A 395 -1.37 -16.69 6.74
CA GLN A 395 -0.93 -16.83 5.36
C GLN A 395 -2.15 -16.90 4.44
N PHE A 396 -2.18 -16.02 3.44
CA PHE A 396 -3.27 -15.96 2.48
C PHE A 396 -3.03 -16.89 1.29
N PRO A 397 -4.07 -17.56 0.74
CA PRO A 397 -3.93 -18.46 -0.41
C PRO A 397 -3.48 -17.77 -1.69
N TRP A 398 -3.72 -16.47 -1.82
CA TRP A 398 -3.37 -15.68 -3.01
C TRP A 398 -1.92 -15.18 -3.02
N ASP A 399 -1.19 -15.27 -1.89
CA ASP A 399 0.21 -14.85 -1.84
C ASP A 399 1.13 -16.01 -2.26
N GLU A 400 1.59 -15.96 -3.50
CA GLU A 400 2.43 -16.99 -4.11
C GLU A 400 3.81 -17.13 -3.44
N GLU A 401 4.32 -16.05 -2.85
CA GLU A 401 5.59 -16.05 -2.12
C GLU A 401 5.47 -16.67 -0.72
N HIS A 402 4.24 -17.04 -0.33
CA HIS A 402 3.93 -17.62 0.99
C HIS A 402 4.36 -16.74 2.17
N ASN A 403 4.37 -15.43 1.98
CA ASN A 403 4.56 -14.50 3.07
C ASN A 403 3.37 -14.59 4.04
N SER A 404 3.58 -14.10 5.24
CA SER A 404 2.59 -14.13 6.31
C SER A 404 2.63 -12.84 7.10
N CYS A 405 1.54 -12.52 7.77
CA CYS A 405 1.46 -11.31 8.57
C CYS A 405 0.81 -11.56 9.93
N TRP A 406 1.24 -10.80 10.94
CA TRP A 406 0.59 -10.79 12.24
C TRP A 406 -0.77 -10.13 12.17
N SER A 407 -1.76 -10.77 12.79
CA SER A 407 -3.14 -10.29 12.82
C SER A 407 -3.73 -10.51 14.21
N ARG A 408 -4.40 -9.49 14.73
CA ARG A 408 -5.14 -9.60 15.99
C ARG A 408 -6.33 -10.52 15.81
N VAL A 409 -6.69 -11.22 16.89
CA VAL A 409 -7.87 -12.10 16.92
C VAL A 409 -9.00 -11.43 17.70
N ALA A 410 -10.12 -11.21 17.03
CA ALA A 410 -11.34 -10.73 17.67
C ALA A 410 -11.85 -11.76 18.68
N GLN A 411 -12.35 -11.29 19.82
CA GLN A 411 -12.91 -12.11 20.88
C GLN A 411 -14.41 -11.86 21.04
N LEU A 412 -15.16 -12.85 21.50
CA LEU A 412 -16.60 -12.71 21.80
C LEU A 412 -16.88 -11.60 22.81
N TYR A 413 -15.97 -11.41 23.77
CA TYR A 413 -16.09 -10.47 24.87
C TYR A 413 -14.69 -10.08 25.33
N ALA A 414 -14.37 -8.79 25.38
CA ALA A 414 -13.03 -8.31 25.70
C ALA A 414 -13.09 -7.02 26.53
N GLY A 415 -12.34 -6.98 27.62
CA GLY A 415 -12.16 -5.81 28.48
C GLY A 415 -10.80 -5.84 29.18
N ASN A 416 -10.60 -4.92 30.13
CA ASN A 416 -9.33 -4.83 30.85
C ASN A 416 -9.22 -6.01 31.84
N GLU A 417 -8.38 -6.99 31.51
CA GLU A 417 -8.13 -8.21 32.29
C GLU A 417 -9.37 -9.13 32.50
N TRP A 418 -10.38 -9.01 31.64
CA TRP A 418 -11.55 -9.89 31.63
C TRP A 418 -12.09 -10.09 30.22
N GLY A 419 -12.74 -11.22 29.99
CA GLY A 419 -13.38 -11.55 28.70
C GLY A 419 -13.20 -13.01 28.28
N GLY A 420 -13.54 -13.29 27.03
CA GLY A 420 -13.27 -14.57 26.37
C GLY A 420 -11.86 -14.56 25.79
N PHE A 421 -11.20 -15.72 25.77
CA PHE A 421 -9.89 -15.86 25.15
C PHE A 421 -9.84 -17.15 24.33
N PHE A 422 -10.09 -17.02 23.04
CA PHE A 422 -10.07 -18.10 22.07
C PHE A 422 -9.15 -17.72 20.93
N VAL A 423 -8.00 -18.36 20.84
CA VAL A 423 -6.98 -18.10 19.80
C VAL A 423 -6.90 -19.31 18.90
N PRO A 424 -7.08 -19.12 17.58
CA PRO A 424 -6.87 -20.18 16.59
C PRO A 424 -5.45 -20.72 16.65
N ASP A 425 -5.32 -22.02 16.43
CA ASP A 425 -4.03 -22.70 16.44
C ASP A 425 -3.45 -22.88 15.03
N ILE A 426 -2.18 -23.28 14.98
CA ILE A 426 -1.46 -23.56 13.72
C ILE A 426 -2.26 -24.54 12.86
N ASP A 427 -2.23 -24.32 11.54
CA ASP A 427 -2.95 -25.07 10.51
C ASP A 427 -4.48 -24.89 10.52
N GLN A 428 -5.04 -24.07 11.37
CA GLN A 428 -6.47 -23.75 11.33
C GLN A 428 -6.78 -22.72 10.24
N GLU A 429 -7.95 -22.85 9.64
CA GLU A 429 -8.50 -21.88 8.69
C GLU A 429 -9.26 -20.80 9.47
N VAL A 430 -8.97 -19.55 9.13
CA VAL A 430 -9.57 -18.37 9.76
C VAL A 430 -10.18 -17.44 8.71
N LEU A 431 -11.19 -16.69 9.13
CA LEU A 431 -11.73 -15.57 8.39
C LEU A 431 -11.04 -14.29 8.83
N VAL A 432 -10.51 -13.55 7.87
CA VAL A 432 -9.80 -12.30 8.06
C VAL A 432 -10.60 -11.17 7.45
N GLU A 433 -10.91 -10.17 8.23
CA GLU A 433 -11.47 -8.89 7.83
C GLU A 433 -10.39 -7.80 7.90
N TYR A 434 -10.70 -6.64 7.33
CA TYR A 434 -9.73 -5.55 7.23
C TYR A 434 -10.33 -4.26 7.78
N ILE A 435 -9.61 -3.59 8.68
CA ILE A 435 -10.08 -2.34 9.28
C ILE A 435 -10.22 -1.28 8.18
N ASN A 436 -11.43 -0.75 8.00
CA ASN A 436 -11.77 0.17 6.89
C ASN A 436 -11.50 -0.40 5.48
N GLY A 437 -11.37 -1.71 5.34
CA GLY A 437 -10.98 -2.36 4.09
C GLY A 437 -9.50 -2.19 3.74
N ASP A 438 -8.65 -1.68 4.63
CA ASP A 438 -7.22 -1.46 4.39
C ASP A 438 -6.47 -2.80 4.40
N PRO A 439 -5.90 -3.26 3.27
CA PRO A 439 -5.20 -4.55 3.19
C PRO A 439 -4.00 -4.66 4.14
N ASP A 440 -3.47 -3.54 4.63
CA ASP A 440 -2.37 -3.50 5.58
C ASP A 440 -2.84 -3.65 7.05
N ARG A 441 -4.16 -3.80 7.29
CA ARG A 441 -4.76 -3.89 8.63
C ARG A 441 -5.70 -5.08 8.79
N PRO A 442 -5.19 -6.32 8.66
CA PRO A 442 -5.99 -7.53 8.83
C PRO A 442 -6.38 -7.77 10.31
N VAL A 443 -7.57 -8.34 10.52
CA VAL A 443 -8.07 -8.80 11.81
C VAL A 443 -8.76 -10.14 11.63
N VAL A 444 -8.36 -11.17 12.35
CA VAL A 444 -9.04 -12.46 12.40
C VAL A 444 -10.35 -12.30 13.16
N VAL A 445 -11.47 -12.55 12.50
CA VAL A 445 -12.82 -12.40 13.06
C VAL A 445 -13.48 -13.71 13.42
N GLY A 446 -12.91 -14.85 13.02
CA GLY A 446 -13.42 -16.17 13.36
C GLY A 446 -12.57 -17.27 12.78
N ALA A 447 -12.87 -18.51 13.16
CA ALA A 447 -12.31 -19.72 12.59
C ALA A 447 -13.43 -20.54 11.93
N VAL A 448 -13.09 -21.29 10.87
CA VAL A 448 -14.04 -22.14 10.15
C VAL A 448 -13.50 -23.56 10.03
N TYR A 449 -14.42 -24.52 10.00
CA TYR A 449 -14.08 -25.90 9.74
C TYR A 449 -13.91 -26.15 8.25
N ASN A 450 -13.07 -27.13 7.89
CA ASN A 450 -12.82 -27.54 6.51
C ASN A 450 -12.60 -29.06 6.44
N GLU A 451 -12.22 -29.59 5.28
CA GLU A 451 -11.99 -31.04 5.10
C GLU A 451 -10.88 -31.60 5.99
N LYS A 452 -9.88 -30.80 6.37
CA LYS A 452 -8.79 -31.18 7.28
C LYS A 452 -9.19 -31.01 8.75
N ASN A 453 -9.75 -29.86 9.08
CA ASN A 453 -10.15 -29.47 10.43
C ASN A 453 -11.67 -29.62 10.55
N LYS A 454 -12.13 -30.82 10.96
CA LYS A 454 -13.53 -31.17 11.01
C LYS A 454 -14.20 -30.71 12.30
N ILE A 455 -15.53 -30.53 12.22
CA ILE A 455 -16.36 -30.24 13.40
C ILE A 455 -16.18 -31.29 14.48
N PRO A 456 -16.37 -30.98 15.77
CA PRO A 456 -16.56 -31.97 16.82
C PRO A 456 -17.69 -32.95 16.44
N PRO A 457 -17.69 -34.19 16.95
CA PRO A 457 -18.70 -35.17 16.60
C PRO A 457 -20.07 -34.88 17.21
N TYR A 458 -20.56 -33.67 16.99
CA TYR A 458 -21.86 -33.21 17.46
C TYR A 458 -22.96 -33.53 16.46
N THR A 459 -24.14 -33.83 16.99
CA THR A 459 -25.39 -33.95 16.23
C THR A 459 -26.00 -32.58 15.97
N LYS A 460 -27.07 -32.50 15.16
CA LYS A 460 -27.78 -31.25 14.91
C LYS A 460 -28.43 -30.62 16.19
N TRP A 461 -28.58 -31.42 17.25
CA TRP A 461 -29.15 -31.00 18.50
C TRP A 461 -28.13 -30.54 19.53
N GLN A 462 -26.83 -30.73 19.21
CA GLN A 462 -25.74 -30.46 20.15
C GLN A 462 -25.00 -29.20 19.80
N SER A 463 -24.69 -28.42 20.82
CA SER A 463 -23.81 -27.25 20.76
C SER A 463 -22.86 -27.26 21.96
N GLY A 464 -21.69 -26.63 21.82
CA GLY A 464 -20.75 -26.64 22.94
C GLY A 464 -19.37 -26.16 22.60
N ILE A 465 -18.47 -26.23 23.59
CA ILE A 465 -17.05 -25.91 23.48
C ILE A 465 -16.26 -27.16 23.87
N ARG A 466 -15.34 -27.58 22.97
CA ARG A 466 -14.46 -28.73 23.22
C ARG A 466 -13.03 -28.35 22.93
N THR A 467 -12.13 -28.65 23.87
CA THR A 467 -10.71 -28.34 23.72
C THR A 467 -9.99 -29.42 22.89
N ARG A 468 -8.79 -29.11 22.39
CA ARG A 468 -8.04 -29.94 21.44
C ARG A 468 -7.23 -31.09 22.03
N SER A 469 -7.03 -31.13 23.36
CA SER A 469 -6.20 -32.17 24.00
C SER A 469 -6.77 -33.57 23.77
N GLY A 470 -5.93 -34.60 23.81
CA GLY A 470 -6.36 -36.00 23.71
C GLY A 470 -7.40 -36.37 24.76
N ASP A 471 -7.14 -35.95 26.02
CA ASP A 471 -8.10 -35.94 27.12
C ASP A 471 -8.70 -34.52 27.18
N TYR A 472 -9.67 -34.26 26.32
CA TYR A 472 -10.28 -32.94 26.12
C TYR A 472 -11.12 -32.50 27.33
N ASN A 473 -11.36 -31.18 27.43
CA ASN A 473 -12.40 -30.62 28.28
C ASN A 473 -13.59 -30.24 27.40
N GLU A 474 -14.83 -30.49 27.90
CA GLU A 474 -16.03 -30.21 27.12
C GLU A 474 -17.14 -29.61 27.99
N LEU A 475 -17.79 -28.58 27.45
CA LEU A 475 -19.09 -28.11 27.87
C LEU A 475 -20.04 -28.25 26.70
N ARG A 476 -21.02 -29.15 26.81
CA ARG A 476 -21.97 -29.47 25.73
C ARG A 476 -23.40 -29.30 26.23
N PHE A 477 -24.24 -28.77 25.37
CA PHE A 477 -25.68 -28.72 25.49
C PHE A 477 -26.29 -29.67 24.46
N ASP A 478 -27.24 -30.51 24.87
CA ASP A 478 -28.02 -31.36 23.99
C ASP A 478 -29.50 -31.03 24.16
N ASP A 479 -30.12 -30.53 23.10
CA ASP A 479 -31.54 -30.13 23.06
C ASP A 479 -32.41 -31.19 22.37
N ASN A 480 -31.94 -32.46 22.26
CA ASN A 480 -32.71 -33.52 21.65
C ASN A 480 -33.96 -33.82 22.50
N PRO A 481 -35.19 -33.64 21.94
CA PRO A 481 -36.42 -33.76 22.72
C PRO A 481 -36.55 -35.08 23.49
N GLY A 482 -36.72 -35.00 24.81
CA GLY A 482 -36.79 -36.14 25.72
C GLY A 482 -35.44 -36.72 26.14
N SER A 483 -34.35 -36.10 25.73
CA SER A 483 -32.98 -36.49 26.08
C SER A 483 -32.09 -35.26 26.29
N GLU A 484 -32.71 -34.16 26.77
CA GLU A 484 -32.00 -32.90 26.99
C GLU A 484 -30.91 -33.10 28.06
N GLU A 485 -29.70 -32.56 27.77
CA GLU A 485 -28.54 -32.75 28.65
C GLU A 485 -27.66 -31.49 28.69
N VAL A 486 -27.12 -31.17 29.85
CA VAL A 486 -25.90 -30.36 29.97
C VAL A 486 -24.78 -31.26 30.43
N TYR A 487 -23.80 -31.43 29.59
CA TYR A 487 -22.65 -32.31 29.83
C TYR A 487 -21.40 -31.47 30.10
N PHE A 488 -20.72 -31.79 31.22
CA PHE A 488 -19.43 -31.20 31.56
C PHE A 488 -18.38 -32.29 31.76
N GLU A 489 -17.27 -32.18 31.05
CA GLU A 489 -16.13 -33.12 31.15
C GLU A 489 -14.84 -32.34 31.40
N ALA A 490 -14.07 -32.75 32.40
CA ALA A 490 -12.70 -32.31 32.64
C ALA A 490 -11.76 -33.46 32.34
N GLY A 491 -10.86 -33.28 31.39
CA GLY A 491 -9.91 -34.32 30.95
C GLY A 491 -8.93 -34.77 32.04
N LYS A 492 -8.75 -33.98 33.08
CA LYS A 492 -7.93 -34.35 34.25
C LYS A 492 -8.49 -33.80 35.54
N ASP A 493 -8.23 -32.55 35.87
CA ASP A 493 -8.58 -31.97 37.14
C ASP A 493 -9.77 -30.99 36.98
N HIS A 494 -10.75 -31.05 37.86
CA HIS A 494 -11.84 -30.09 37.95
C HIS A 494 -11.76 -29.34 39.27
N ASN A 495 -11.45 -28.06 39.24
CA ASN A 495 -11.42 -27.19 40.42
C ASN A 495 -12.61 -26.23 40.37
N PHE A 496 -13.38 -26.23 41.46
CA PHE A 496 -14.59 -25.42 41.62
C PHE A 496 -14.44 -24.52 42.86
N LEU A 497 -14.61 -23.22 42.71
CA LEU A 497 -14.49 -22.25 43.79
C LEU A 497 -15.68 -21.31 43.80
N VAL A 498 -16.45 -21.34 44.87
CA VAL A 498 -17.55 -20.40 45.16
C VAL A 498 -17.15 -19.53 46.33
N LYS A 499 -17.11 -18.22 46.16
CA LYS A 499 -16.65 -17.27 47.17
C LYS A 499 -17.72 -16.91 48.22
N ASN A 500 -18.97 -17.26 47.98
CA ASN A 500 -20.09 -17.03 48.91
C ASN A 500 -20.93 -18.31 49.04
N ASP A 501 -22.10 -18.36 48.48
CA ASP A 501 -23.07 -19.46 48.65
C ASP A 501 -23.19 -20.29 47.37
N GLU A 502 -23.34 -21.60 47.52
CA GLU A 502 -23.74 -22.52 46.48
C GLU A 502 -25.12 -23.12 46.82
N ALA A 503 -26.06 -23.08 45.90
CA ALA A 503 -27.36 -23.70 46.04
C ALA A 503 -27.67 -24.58 44.83
N GLY A 504 -28.19 -25.76 45.05
CA GLY A 504 -28.56 -26.70 43.99
C GLY A 504 -29.86 -27.42 44.34
N GLU A 505 -30.74 -27.61 43.35
CA GLU A 505 -31.96 -28.40 43.46
C GLU A 505 -31.96 -29.51 42.42
N ILE A 506 -32.10 -30.77 42.85
CA ILE A 506 -32.19 -31.95 42.00
C ILE A 506 -33.56 -32.57 42.18
N VAL A 507 -34.42 -32.45 41.18
CA VAL A 507 -35.82 -32.83 41.22
C VAL A 507 -36.04 -34.35 41.32
N ARG A 508 -35.12 -35.16 40.80
CA ARG A 508 -35.22 -36.62 40.81
C ARG A 508 -34.09 -37.27 41.59
N ASP A 509 -33.08 -37.65 40.87
CA ASP A 509 -32.02 -38.52 41.38
C ASP A 509 -30.67 -37.84 41.29
N GLN A 510 -29.86 -37.91 42.34
CA GLN A 510 -28.44 -37.54 42.31
C GLN A 510 -27.59 -38.76 42.59
N THR A 511 -26.59 -38.98 41.72
CA THR A 511 -25.59 -40.05 41.92
C THR A 511 -24.20 -39.45 41.94
N LEU A 512 -23.43 -39.70 43.00
CA LEU A 512 -22.02 -39.36 43.08
C LEU A 512 -21.20 -40.65 43.21
N LYS A 513 -20.25 -40.88 42.25
CA LYS A 513 -19.31 -41.99 42.30
C LYS A 513 -17.89 -41.46 42.42
N VAL A 514 -17.19 -41.81 43.49
CA VAL A 514 -15.79 -41.43 43.74
C VAL A 514 -14.93 -42.69 43.70
N GLY A 515 -13.88 -42.66 42.86
CA GLY A 515 -13.03 -43.85 42.64
C GLY A 515 -12.02 -44.12 43.77
N ALA A 516 -11.66 -43.11 44.52
CA ALA A 516 -10.71 -43.22 45.65
C ALA A 516 -11.30 -42.57 46.89
N ASP A 517 -10.82 -41.42 47.30
CA ASP A 517 -11.20 -40.80 48.58
C ASP A 517 -12.16 -39.61 48.34
N GLN A 518 -13.16 -39.48 49.24
CA GLN A 518 -13.95 -38.29 49.38
C GLN A 518 -13.75 -37.68 50.76
N LYS A 519 -13.33 -36.39 50.80
CA LYS A 519 -13.23 -35.60 52.02
C LYS A 519 -14.26 -34.49 52.01
N VAL A 520 -15.06 -34.38 53.09
CA VAL A 520 -15.98 -33.28 53.32
C VAL A 520 -15.56 -32.57 54.61
N ASP A 521 -15.24 -31.27 54.52
CA ASP A 521 -14.80 -30.43 55.63
C ASP A 521 -15.76 -29.24 55.75
N VAL A 522 -16.51 -29.13 56.83
CA VAL A 522 -17.57 -28.14 57.05
C VAL A 522 -17.33 -27.41 58.34
N GLY A 523 -17.20 -26.08 58.29
CA GLY A 523 -16.87 -25.24 59.43
C GLY A 523 -17.99 -25.12 60.47
N SER A 524 -19.23 -25.49 60.16
CA SER A 524 -20.37 -25.40 61.10
C SER A 524 -21.18 -26.71 61.10
N ASN A 525 -22.28 -26.80 60.40
CA ASN A 525 -23.21 -27.92 60.48
C ASN A 525 -23.31 -28.71 59.18
N ILE A 526 -23.42 -30.04 59.28
CA ILE A 526 -23.89 -30.90 58.18
C ILE A 526 -25.23 -31.48 58.63
N GLU A 527 -26.25 -31.37 57.79
CA GLU A 527 -27.56 -31.93 58.01
C GLU A 527 -27.94 -32.91 56.91
N TYR A 528 -28.30 -34.11 57.22
CA TYR A 528 -28.83 -35.10 56.30
C TYR A 528 -30.23 -35.51 56.73
N GLU A 529 -31.20 -35.24 55.87
CA GLU A 529 -32.58 -35.65 56.07
C GLU A 529 -33.06 -36.57 54.95
N SER A 530 -33.75 -37.64 55.25
CA SER A 530 -34.33 -38.56 54.30
C SER A 530 -35.73 -39.00 54.72
N GLY A 531 -36.70 -38.89 53.83
CA GLY A 531 -38.05 -39.31 54.06
C GLY A 531 -38.24 -40.83 54.32
N GLN A 532 -37.28 -41.65 53.94
CA GLN A 532 -37.34 -43.11 54.09
C GLN A 532 -36.12 -43.71 54.78
N LYS A 533 -34.92 -43.59 54.20
CA LYS A 533 -33.76 -44.31 54.72
C LYS A 533 -32.47 -43.60 54.42
N ILE A 534 -31.56 -43.49 55.37
CA ILE A 534 -30.14 -43.21 55.20
C ILE A 534 -29.40 -44.52 55.42
N ASN A 535 -28.64 -44.99 54.41
CA ASN A 535 -27.86 -46.20 54.51
C ASN A 535 -26.36 -45.84 54.46
N VAL A 536 -25.64 -46.07 55.53
CA VAL A 536 -24.20 -45.87 55.61
C VAL A 536 -23.54 -47.23 55.78
N LYS A 537 -22.62 -47.57 54.86
CA LYS A 537 -21.93 -48.88 54.86
C LYS A 537 -20.45 -48.68 54.60
N ALA A 538 -19.60 -49.24 55.42
CA ALA A 538 -18.19 -49.37 55.18
C ALA A 538 -17.74 -50.81 55.05
N GLY A 539 -16.70 -51.09 54.30
CA GLY A 539 -16.13 -52.43 54.18
C GLY A 539 -15.38 -52.85 55.41
N THR A 540 -14.80 -51.92 56.16
CA THR A 540 -13.95 -52.19 57.29
C THR A 540 -14.43 -51.51 58.56
N GLU A 541 -14.58 -50.18 58.58
CA GLU A 541 -14.83 -49.44 59.81
C GLU A 541 -15.68 -48.19 59.57
N ILE A 542 -16.56 -47.85 60.48
CA ILE A 542 -17.25 -46.57 60.61
C ILE A 542 -16.91 -45.99 61.98
N VAL A 543 -16.18 -44.86 61.98
CA VAL A 543 -15.82 -44.14 63.21
C VAL A 543 -16.75 -42.91 63.33
N MET A 544 -17.37 -42.74 64.46
CA MET A 544 -18.15 -41.55 64.79
C MET A 544 -17.58 -40.99 66.10
N GLU A 545 -17.10 -39.74 66.07
CA GLU A 545 -16.52 -39.09 67.24
C GLU A 545 -17.17 -37.74 67.45
N ALA A 546 -17.51 -37.39 68.67
CA ALA A 546 -18.07 -36.12 69.04
C ALA A 546 -17.43 -35.59 70.33
N GLY A 547 -17.04 -34.28 70.32
CA GLY A 547 -16.45 -33.62 71.49
C GLY A 547 -17.36 -33.55 72.72
N MET A 548 -18.72 -33.63 72.55
CA MET A 548 -19.65 -33.60 73.67
C MET A 548 -20.64 -34.75 73.67
N SER A 549 -21.38 -35.00 72.59
CA SER A 549 -22.45 -36.05 72.63
C SER A 549 -22.73 -36.62 71.24
N ILE A 550 -23.03 -37.90 71.18
CA ILE A 550 -23.70 -38.60 70.09
C ILE A 550 -25.05 -39.03 70.56
N THR A 551 -26.13 -38.52 69.98
CA THR A 551 -27.50 -38.86 70.44
C THR A 551 -28.20 -39.67 69.33
N LEU A 552 -28.64 -40.88 69.65
CA LEU A 552 -29.47 -41.73 68.82
C LEU A 552 -30.89 -41.74 69.39
N LYS A 553 -31.91 -41.29 68.68
CA LYS A 553 -33.34 -41.36 69.07
C LYS A 553 -34.05 -42.35 68.15
N VAL A 554 -34.76 -43.25 68.71
CA VAL A 554 -35.68 -44.17 68.04
C VAL A 554 -37.10 -43.83 68.50
N GLY A 555 -37.94 -43.51 67.50
CA GLY A 555 -39.35 -43.23 67.79
C GLY A 555 -40.20 -44.49 67.90
#